data_59a1bd0e78640cf0d5cae46d0548cc4d
#
_entry.id   59a1bd0e78640cf0d5cae46d0548cc4d
#
_cell.length_a   1.000
_cell.length_b   1.000
_cell.length_c   1.000
_cell.angle_alpha   90.00
_cell.angle_beta   90.00
_cell.angle_gamma   90.00
#
_symmetry.space_group_name_H-M   'P 1'
#
loop_
_entity.id
_entity.type
_entity.pdbx_description
1 polymer ?
#
loop_
_entity_poly.entity_id
_entity_poly.type
_entity_poly.pdbx_seq_one_letter_code
_entity_poly.pdbx_strand_id
1 'polypeptide(L)'
;MKPFFAYFLFILPLFLDGKKPNFVLVMADDQGWGQTGYYNHPILKTPNLDEMADNGLRLDRFYAGGPVCSPTRASVLTGRTHDRTGVFDHGYALRKQERTLPEALKKSGYATGHFGKWHLNGLRGPGVPVLSQYPNGPKDFGFQKWLSVTNFFDLNPIMSRQGEFEEFQGDSSEIIVKEALRFMEEQVRSEQPFFTVIWYGTPHSPWMALRRDAK
;
A
#
# COMPACT_ATOMS: atom_id res chain seq x y z
N MET A 1 -15.36 55.35 -45.78
CA MET A 1 -15.32 53.89 -45.39
C MET A 1 -14.04 53.63 -44.64
N LYS A 2 -14.12 53.37 -43.32
CA LYS A 2 -12.96 53.02 -42.48
C LYS A 2 -12.89 51.49 -42.40
N PRO A 3 -11.74 50.86 -42.58
CA PRO A 3 -11.64 49.42 -42.48
C PRO A 3 -11.71 49.00 -40.99
N PHE A 4 -12.58 48.05 -40.69
CA PHE A 4 -12.69 47.38 -39.40
C PHE A 4 -11.64 46.26 -39.35
N PHE A 5 -10.58 46.43 -38.54
CA PHE A 5 -9.63 45.38 -38.25
C PHE A 5 -10.18 44.52 -37.12
N ALA A 6 -10.62 43.31 -37.43
CA ALA A 6 -11.01 42.32 -36.43
C ALA A 6 -9.74 41.65 -35.90
N TYR A 7 -9.37 41.92 -34.65
CA TYR A 7 -8.33 41.18 -33.95
C TYR A 7 -8.90 39.82 -33.50
N PHE A 8 -8.47 38.75 -34.14
CA PHE A 8 -8.70 37.38 -33.67
C PHE A 8 -7.72 37.10 -32.55
N LEU A 9 -8.21 37.14 -31.29
CA LEU A 9 -7.44 36.71 -30.13
C LEU A 9 -7.39 35.20 -30.13
N PHE A 10 -6.27 34.60 -30.55
CA PHE A 10 -6.00 33.16 -30.39
C PHE A 10 -5.73 32.91 -28.91
N ILE A 11 -6.73 32.43 -28.15
CA ILE A 11 -6.55 31.86 -26.82
C ILE A 11 -5.97 30.48 -27.03
N LEU A 12 -4.63 30.38 -26.96
CA LEU A 12 -3.95 29.10 -26.88
C LEU A 12 -4.28 28.50 -25.50
N PRO A 13 -4.92 27.33 -25.41
CA PRO A 13 -5.14 26.69 -24.11
C PRO A 13 -3.75 26.37 -23.52
N LEU A 14 -3.35 27.08 -22.47
CA LEU A 14 -2.25 26.68 -21.64
C LEU A 14 -2.68 25.37 -20.94
N PHE A 15 -2.34 24.24 -21.54
CA PHE A 15 -2.31 22.97 -20.81
C PHE A 15 -1.19 23.11 -19.78
N LEU A 16 -1.52 23.51 -18.57
CA LEU A 16 -0.68 23.31 -17.40
C LEU A 16 -0.64 21.79 -17.16
N ASP A 17 0.31 21.15 -17.82
CA ASP A 17 0.63 19.74 -17.60
C ASP A 17 1.28 19.62 -16.22
N GLY A 18 0.45 19.72 -15.18
CA GLY A 18 0.88 19.49 -13.82
C GLY A 18 1.33 18.05 -13.69
N LYS A 19 2.59 17.80 -13.31
CA LYS A 19 3.10 16.46 -13.04
C LYS A 19 2.15 15.75 -12.08
N LYS A 20 1.71 14.56 -12.46
CA LYS A 20 0.86 13.72 -11.61
C LYS A 20 1.61 13.38 -10.33
N PRO A 21 1.01 13.53 -9.13
CA PRO A 21 1.67 13.18 -7.88
C PRO A 21 1.86 11.67 -7.76
N ASN A 22 2.92 11.25 -7.10
CA ASN A 22 3.10 9.86 -6.69
C ASN A 22 2.35 9.61 -5.38
N PHE A 23 1.87 8.39 -5.20
CA PHE A 23 1.18 7.97 -3.98
C PHE A 23 1.88 6.77 -3.35
N VAL A 24 2.13 6.87 -2.06
CA VAL A 24 2.65 5.76 -1.25
C VAL A 24 1.72 5.56 -0.06
N LEU A 25 1.06 4.42 0.02
CA LEU A 25 0.25 4.02 1.17
C LEU A 25 1.02 3.03 2.02
N VAL A 26 1.29 3.41 3.26
CA VAL A 26 1.98 2.57 4.24
C VAL A 26 1.00 2.19 5.34
N MET A 27 0.95 0.91 5.69
CA MET A 27 0.07 0.43 6.76
C MET A 27 0.80 -0.59 7.64
N ALA A 28 0.82 -0.32 8.95
CA ALA A 28 1.23 -1.28 9.96
C ALA A 28 0.08 -2.25 10.28
N ASP A 29 0.41 -3.45 10.75
CA ASP A 29 -0.56 -4.49 11.13
C ASP A 29 -0.65 -4.57 12.65
N ASP A 30 -1.83 -4.28 13.20
CA ASP A 30 -2.13 -4.25 14.64
C ASP A 30 -1.33 -3.21 15.46
N GLN A 31 -0.89 -2.11 14.85
CA GLN A 31 -0.31 -1.00 15.60
C GLN A 31 -1.40 -0.24 16.36
N GLY A 32 -1.26 -0.18 17.68
CA GLY A 32 -2.18 0.57 18.54
C GLY A 32 -2.05 2.09 18.35
N TRP A 33 -3.16 2.80 18.52
CA TRP A 33 -3.24 4.25 18.33
C TRP A 33 -2.18 5.03 19.13
N GLY A 34 -1.91 4.64 20.37
CA GLY A 34 -0.92 5.31 21.23
C GLY A 34 0.50 4.80 21.09
N GLN A 35 0.81 3.91 20.15
CA GLN A 35 2.14 3.27 20.01
C GLN A 35 3.13 4.07 19.16
N THR A 36 3.16 5.38 19.36
CA THR A 36 4.09 6.28 18.67
C THR A 36 4.60 7.37 19.60
N GLY A 37 5.78 7.94 19.30
CA GLY A 37 6.39 9.01 20.08
C GLY A 37 5.53 10.27 20.10
N TYR A 38 4.95 10.67 18.98
CA TYR A 38 4.06 11.85 18.88
C TYR A 38 2.75 11.72 19.69
N TYR A 39 2.40 10.53 20.18
CA TYR A 39 1.36 10.30 21.20
C TYR A 39 1.93 10.07 22.61
N ASN A 40 3.21 10.42 22.84
CA ASN A 40 3.88 10.33 24.12
C ASN A 40 3.97 8.89 24.67
N HIS A 41 4.19 7.90 23.80
CA HIS A 41 4.40 6.54 24.29
C HIS A 41 5.64 6.48 25.20
N PRO A 42 5.55 5.91 26.43
CA PRO A 42 6.62 6.03 27.42
C PRO A 42 7.93 5.34 27.05
N ILE A 43 7.86 4.31 26.21
CA ILE A 43 9.00 3.45 25.88
C ILE A 43 9.35 3.52 24.39
N LEU A 44 8.36 3.40 23.50
CA LEU A 44 8.60 3.32 22.06
C LEU A 44 9.17 4.63 21.51
N LYS A 45 10.17 4.52 20.67
CA LYS A 45 10.81 5.62 19.95
C LYS A 45 10.49 5.48 18.46
N THR A 46 9.80 6.46 17.91
CA THR A 46 9.38 6.47 16.50
C THR A 46 9.79 7.76 15.79
N PRO A 47 11.11 8.08 15.77
CA PRO A 47 11.57 9.42 15.36
C PRO A 47 11.14 9.78 13.93
N ASN A 48 11.15 8.85 13.00
CA ASN A 48 10.73 9.11 11.63
C ASN A 48 9.20 9.35 11.51
N LEU A 49 8.39 8.64 12.29
CA LEU A 49 6.94 8.88 12.34
C LEU A 49 6.63 10.20 13.04
N ASP A 50 7.39 10.53 14.09
CA ASP A 50 7.28 11.79 14.81
C ASP A 50 7.58 12.96 13.87
N GLU A 51 8.67 12.89 13.10
CA GLU A 51 9.02 13.87 12.07
C GLU A 51 7.94 14.00 10.97
N MET A 52 7.37 12.89 10.52
CA MET A 52 6.24 12.92 9.57
C MET A 52 5.02 13.60 10.17
N ALA A 53 4.72 13.38 11.45
CA ALA A 53 3.60 14.01 12.13
C ALA A 53 3.79 15.52 12.30
N ASP A 54 5.04 15.97 12.53
CA ASP A 54 5.38 17.38 12.70
C ASP A 54 5.38 18.15 11.37
N ASN A 55 5.79 17.49 10.28
CA ASN A 55 5.92 18.12 8.96
C ASN A 55 4.74 17.87 8.02
N GLY A 56 3.78 17.02 8.42
CA GLY A 56 2.64 16.61 7.61
C GLY A 56 1.29 16.96 8.21
N LEU A 57 0.26 16.33 7.68
CA LEU A 57 -1.09 16.41 8.20
C LEU A 57 -1.38 15.18 9.08
N ARG A 58 -1.54 15.40 10.40
CA ARG A 58 -1.96 14.36 11.32
C ARG A 58 -3.48 14.31 11.46
N LEU A 59 -4.06 13.13 11.27
CA LEU A 59 -5.49 12.87 11.37
C LEU A 59 -5.80 12.12 12.68
N ASP A 60 -6.02 12.83 13.77
CA ASP A 60 -6.18 12.24 15.11
C ASP A 60 -7.46 11.40 15.28
N ARG A 61 -8.44 11.57 14.41
CA ARG A 61 -9.72 10.84 14.42
C ARG A 61 -9.93 10.05 13.14
N PHE A 62 -8.88 9.43 12.65
CA PHE A 62 -8.93 8.53 11.49
C PHE A 62 -8.93 7.08 11.98
N TYR A 63 -9.96 6.33 11.59
CA TYR A 63 -10.21 4.99 12.11
C TYR A 63 -10.03 3.94 11.03
N ALA A 64 -9.57 2.74 11.42
CA ALA A 64 -9.55 1.59 10.54
C ALA A 64 -10.98 1.25 10.08
N GLY A 65 -11.11 0.79 8.84
CA GLY A 65 -12.41 0.44 8.24
C GLY A 65 -13.09 -0.78 8.84
N GLY A 66 -12.39 -1.52 9.71
CA GLY A 66 -12.88 -2.66 10.46
C GLY A 66 -11.90 -3.04 11.58
N PRO A 67 -12.31 -3.87 12.56
CA PRO A 67 -11.49 -4.18 13.73
C PRO A 67 -10.42 -5.24 13.48
N VAL A 68 -10.31 -5.77 12.25
CA VAL A 68 -9.38 -6.83 11.86
C VAL A 68 -8.78 -6.58 10.48
N CYS A 69 -7.75 -7.37 10.13
CA CYS A 69 -6.89 -7.19 8.97
C CYS A 69 -7.60 -7.06 7.61
N SER A 70 -8.29 -8.13 7.16
CA SER A 70 -8.87 -8.18 5.81
C SER A 70 -9.98 -7.15 5.58
N PRO A 71 -10.91 -6.91 6.53
CA PRO A 71 -11.90 -5.85 6.44
C PRO A 71 -11.31 -4.47 6.22
N THR A 72 -10.29 -4.10 7.00
CA THR A 72 -9.60 -2.81 6.84
C THR A 72 -8.89 -2.71 5.49
N ARG A 73 -8.21 -3.77 5.05
CA ARG A 73 -7.52 -3.82 3.75
C ARG A 73 -8.50 -3.66 2.59
N ALA A 74 -9.65 -4.32 2.66
CA ALA A 74 -10.72 -4.17 1.67
C ALA A 74 -11.24 -2.73 1.62
N SER A 75 -11.48 -2.10 2.78
CA SER A 75 -11.93 -0.71 2.86
C SER A 75 -10.90 0.26 2.27
N VAL A 76 -9.60 0.07 2.55
CA VAL A 76 -8.52 0.90 1.99
C VAL A 76 -8.46 0.81 0.47
N LEU A 77 -8.58 -0.40 -0.10
CA LEU A 77 -8.50 -0.57 -1.54
C LEU A 77 -9.74 -0.08 -2.30
N THR A 78 -10.91 -0.11 -1.67
CA THR A 78 -12.19 0.16 -2.36
C THR A 78 -12.81 1.50 -2.02
N GLY A 79 -12.41 2.14 -0.92
CA GLY A 79 -13.08 3.31 -0.36
C GLY A 79 -14.49 3.00 0.17
N ARG A 80 -14.85 1.72 0.35
CA ARG A 80 -16.15 1.26 0.84
C ARG A 80 -16.03 0.63 2.21
N THR A 81 -17.11 0.64 2.98
CA THR A 81 -17.14 -0.12 4.24
C THR A 81 -16.97 -1.61 3.96
N HIS A 82 -16.31 -2.32 4.86
CA HIS A 82 -16.03 -3.75 4.70
C HIS A 82 -17.29 -4.60 4.53
N ASP A 83 -18.40 -4.24 5.17
CA ASP A 83 -19.70 -4.91 5.02
C ASP A 83 -20.18 -4.92 3.56
N ARG A 84 -20.01 -3.79 2.87
CA ARG A 84 -20.38 -3.68 1.45
C ARG A 84 -19.48 -4.48 0.52
N THR A 85 -18.21 -4.63 0.88
CA THR A 85 -17.27 -5.45 0.10
C THR A 85 -17.44 -6.94 0.33
N GLY A 86 -18.20 -7.34 1.37
CA GLY A 86 -18.39 -8.72 1.77
C GLY A 86 -17.19 -9.35 2.48
N VAL A 87 -16.24 -8.51 2.93
CA VAL A 87 -15.07 -8.95 3.72
C VAL A 87 -15.38 -8.69 5.19
N PHE A 88 -16.02 -9.66 5.83
CA PHE A 88 -16.56 -9.50 7.19
C PHE A 88 -15.55 -9.80 8.29
N ASP A 89 -14.54 -10.63 7.99
CA ASP A 89 -13.54 -11.09 8.95
C ASP A 89 -12.19 -11.36 8.26
N HIS A 90 -11.15 -11.67 9.06
CA HIS A 90 -9.83 -12.01 8.52
C HIS A 90 -9.89 -13.24 7.61
N GLY A 91 -9.10 -13.23 6.54
CA GLY A 91 -9.04 -14.30 5.57
C GLY A 91 -10.25 -14.42 4.64
N TYR A 92 -11.15 -13.44 4.62
CA TYR A 92 -12.16 -13.35 3.56
C TYR A 92 -11.54 -12.82 2.27
N ALA A 93 -11.98 -13.37 1.13
CA ALA A 93 -11.55 -12.87 -0.17
C ALA A 93 -12.28 -11.58 -0.54
N LEU A 94 -11.56 -10.63 -1.10
CA LEU A 94 -12.18 -9.47 -1.76
C LEU A 94 -12.91 -9.94 -3.03
N ARG A 95 -14.13 -9.49 -3.23
CA ARG A 95 -14.94 -9.86 -4.39
C ARG A 95 -14.41 -9.18 -5.66
N LYS A 96 -14.34 -9.92 -6.77
CA LYS A 96 -13.82 -9.43 -8.05
C LYS A 96 -14.65 -8.31 -8.70
N GLN A 97 -15.90 -8.13 -8.31
CA GLN A 97 -16.73 -7.02 -8.77
C GLN A 97 -16.38 -5.67 -8.12
N GLU A 98 -15.61 -5.69 -7.04
CA GLU A 98 -15.20 -4.46 -6.38
C GLU A 98 -14.23 -3.65 -7.28
N ARG A 99 -14.48 -2.34 -7.34
CA ARG A 99 -13.56 -1.40 -8.00
C ARG A 99 -12.54 -0.94 -7.00
N THR A 100 -11.27 -1.09 -7.35
CA THR A 100 -10.18 -0.78 -6.44
C THR A 100 -9.41 0.46 -6.85
N LEU A 101 -8.81 1.12 -5.88
CA LEU A 101 -7.95 2.29 -6.09
C LEU A 101 -6.80 2.00 -7.07
N PRO A 102 -6.04 0.87 -6.93
CA PRO A 102 -4.99 0.55 -7.90
C PRO A 102 -5.52 0.32 -9.32
N GLU A 103 -6.71 -0.27 -9.52
CA GLU A 103 -7.32 -0.37 -10.86
C GLU A 103 -7.62 1.02 -11.47
N ALA A 104 -8.18 1.93 -10.66
CA ALA A 104 -8.50 3.28 -11.11
C ALA A 104 -7.24 4.07 -11.47
N LEU A 105 -6.21 3.99 -10.63
CA LEU A 105 -4.94 4.67 -10.87
C LEU A 105 -4.20 4.06 -12.07
N LYS A 106 -4.19 2.73 -12.22
CA LYS A 106 -3.64 2.06 -13.40
C LYS A 106 -4.31 2.56 -14.70
N LYS A 107 -5.64 2.69 -14.71
CA LYS A 107 -6.38 3.26 -15.86
C LYS A 107 -6.02 4.72 -16.12
N SER A 108 -5.60 5.44 -15.10
CA SER A 108 -5.13 6.81 -15.18
C SER A 108 -3.63 6.93 -15.52
N GLY A 109 -2.99 5.81 -15.89
CA GLY A 109 -1.61 5.79 -16.34
C GLY A 109 -0.56 5.70 -15.22
N TYR A 110 -0.94 5.28 -14.01
CA TYR A 110 0.01 5.02 -12.93
C TYR A 110 0.59 3.61 -13.02
N ALA A 111 1.88 3.47 -12.71
CA ALA A 111 2.45 2.19 -12.34
C ALA A 111 1.99 1.82 -10.93
N THR A 112 1.63 0.56 -10.70
CA THR A 112 1.04 0.12 -9.43
C THR A 112 1.82 -1.02 -8.81
N GLY A 113 2.23 -0.88 -7.54
CA GLY A 113 3.01 -1.87 -6.79
C GLY A 113 2.44 -2.20 -5.43
N HIS A 114 2.51 -3.49 -5.03
CA HIS A 114 2.11 -3.97 -3.71
C HIS A 114 3.22 -4.80 -3.06
N PHE A 115 3.58 -4.43 -1.82
CA PHE A 115 4.66 -5.07 -1.09
C PHE A 115 4.23 -5.42 0.34
N GLY A 116 4.26 -6.71 0.68
CA GLY A 116 3.94 -7.22 2.00
C GLY A 116 2.65 -8.04 2.09
N LYS A 117 1.96 -7.93 3.21
CA LYS A 117 0.77 -8.72 3.55
C LYS A 117 -0.42 -8.39 2.67
N TRP A 118 -0.94 -9.39 1.95
CA TRP A 118 -2.13 -9.22 1.10
C TRP A 118 -3.45 -9.45 1.85
N HIS A 119 -3.64 -10.64 2.39
CA HIS A 119 -4.77 -11.10 3.22
C HIS A 119 -6.18 -10.84 2.66
N LEU A 120 -6.32 -10.81 1.33
CA LEU A 120 -7.60 -10.63 0.61
C LEU A 120 -7.89 -11.74 -0.41
N ASN A 121 -7.16 -12.87 -0.32
CA ASN A 121 -7.25 -14.00 -1.24
C ASN A 121 -8.08 -15.20 -0.72
N GLY A 122 -8.73 -15.07 0.42
CA GLY A 122 -9.54 -16.14 0.98
C GLY A 122 -8.76 -17.18 1.79
N LEU A 123 -7.47 -16.95 2.03
CA LEU A 123 -6.61 -17.85 2.82
C LEU A 123 -6.30 -17.23 4.19
N ARG A 124 -6.07 -18.09 5.19
CA ARG A 124 -5.85 -17.67 6.57
C ARG A 124 -4.48 -18.05 7.13
N GLY A 125 -3.80 -18.98 6.50
CA GLY A 125 -2.53 -19.50 6.98
C GLY A 125 -1.43 -18.41 7.10
N PRO A 126 -0.62 -18.42 8.15
CA PRO A 126 0.54 -17.55 8.25
C PRO A 126 1.58 -17.93 7.21
N GLY A 127 2.31 -16.95 6.68
CA GLY A 127 3.43 -17.18 5.77
C GLY A 127 3.08 -17.87 4.44
N VAL A 128 1.80 -17.93 4.05
CA VAL A 128 1.39 -18.56 2.80
C VAL A 128 1.64 -17.62 1.62
N PRO A 129 2.54 -18.00 0.69
CA PRO A 129 2.77 -17.21 -0.51
C PRO A 129 1.51 -17.11 -1.39
N VAL A 130 1.41 -16.01 -2.15
CA VAL A 130 0.29 -15.76 -3.08
C VAL A 130 0.65 -16.35 -4.44
N LEU A 131 0.03 -17.47 -4.80
CA LEU A 131 0.29 -18.12 -6.09
C LEU A 131 -0.33 -17.39 -7.27
N SER A 132 0.33 -17.45 -8.43
CA SER A 132 -0.14 -16.81 -9.66
C SER A 132 -1.47 -17.37 -10.17
N GLN A 133 -1.71 -18.67 -9.96
CA GLN A 133 -2.94 -19.36 -10.38
C GLN A 133 -4.12 -19.18 -9.42
N TYR A 134 -3.88 -18.72 -8.18
CA TYR A 134 -4.97 -18.50 -7.25
C TYR A 134 -5.74 -17.23 -7.60
N PRO A 135 -7.07 -17.26 -7.50
CA PRO A 135 -7.87 -16.06 -7.65
C PRO A 135 -7.67 -15.11 -6.48
N ASN A 136 -8.01 -13.84 -6.69
CA ASN A 136 -7.99 -12.79 -5.68
C ASN A 136 -6.58 -12.44 -5.16
N GLY A 137 -5.56 -12.58 -6.01
CA GLY A 137 -4.22 -12.04 -5.76
C GLY A 137 -4.11 -10.55 -6.10
N PRO A 138 -2.98 -9.90 -5.75
CA PRO A 138 -2.77 -8.47 -6.04
C PRO A 138 -2.98 -8.10 -7.51
N LYS A 139 -2.58 -8.97 -8.46
CA LYS A 139 -2.77 -8.76 -9.91
C LYS A 139 -4.23 -8.60 -10.31
N ASP A 140 -5.14 -9.31 -9.63
CA ASP A 140 -6.58 -9.32 -9.94
C ASP A 140 -7.27 -8.01 -9.54
N PHE A 141 -6.60 -7.19 -8.72
CA PHE A 141 -7.10 -5.92 -8.20
C PHE A 141 -6.26 -4.71 -8.63
N GLY A 142 -5.53 -4.86 -9.74
CA GLY A 142 -4.90 -3.74 -10.42
C GLY A 142 -3.43 -3.50 -10.11
N PHE A 143 -2.77 -4.33 -9.31
CA PHE A 143 -1.32 -4.23 -9.08
C PHE A 143 -0.53 -4.92 -10.19
N GLN A 144 0.43 -4.19 -10.77
CA GLN A 144 1.26 -4.66 -11.87
C GLN A 144 2.56 -5.31 -11.40
N LYS A 145 3.09 -4.84 -10.27
CA LYS A 145 4.27 -5.42 -9.61
C LYS A 145 3.92 -5.74 -8.16
N TRP A 146 4.39 -6.88 -7.68
CA TRP A 146 4.15 -7.22 -6.28
C TRP A 146 5.13 -8.27 -5.75
N LEU A 147 5.46 -8.11 -4.47
CA LEU A 147 6.10 -9.10 -3.63
C LEU A 147 5.23 -9.25 -2.38
N SER A 148 4.51 -10.37 -2.27
CA SER A 148 3.44 -10.47 -1.30
C SER A 148 3.36 -11.85 -0.65
N VAL A 149 2.74 -11.88 0.51
CA VAL A 149 2.38 -13.07 1.26
C VAL A 149 0.93 -12.94 1.71
N THR A 150 0.26 -14.05 1.95
CA THR A 150 -1.16 -14.03 2.32
C THR A 150 -1.41 -13.30 3.63
N ASN A 151 -0.77 -13.74 4.70
CA ASN A 151 -1.02 -13.28 6.06
C ASN A 151 0.28 -12.93 6.78
N PHE A 152 0.43 -13.39 8.02
CA PHE A 152 1.58 -13.11 8.87
C PHE A 152 2.90 -13.60 8.26
N PHE A 153 3.92 -12.78 8.36
CA PHE A 153 5.30 -13.08 7.98
C PHE A 153 6.25 -12.19 8.82
N ASP A 154 7.41 -12.70 9.15
CA ASP A 154 8.34 -11.98 10.01
C ASP A 154 9.80 -12.19 9.58
N LEU A 155 10.55 -13.09 10.23
CA LEU A 155 11.94 -13.36 9.86
C LEU A 155 12.06 -14.45 8.79
N ASN A 156 12.98 -14.24 7.85
CA ASN A 156 13.31 -15.21 6.79
C ASN A 156 12.07 -15.69 6.03
N PRO A 157 11.21 -14.80 5.53
CA PRO A 157 9.95 -15.20 4.94
C PRO A 157 10.13 -15.87 3.57
N ILE A 158 9.23 -16.81 3.27
CA ILE A 158 8.96 -17.22 1.89
C ILE A 158 7.82 -16.33 1.37
N MET A 159 8.09 -15.57 0.32
CA MET A 159 7.12 -14.69 -0.28
C MET A 159 6.86 -15.05 -1.74
N SER A 160 5.91 -14.41 -2.35
CA SER A 160 5.64 -14.58 -3.77
C SER A 160 5.96 -13.30 -4.52
N ARG A 161 6.92 -13.38 -5.46
CA ARG A 161 7.21 -12.36 -6.46
C ARG A 161 6.40 -12.66 -7.72
N GLN A 162 5.37 -11.91 -7.99
CA GLN A 162 4.51 -12.09 -9.17
C GLN A 162 3.92 -13.51 -9.31
N GLY A 163 3.81 -14.27 -8.19
CA GLY A 163 3.30 -15.62 -8.18
C GLY A 163 4.34 -16.71 -8.08
N GLU A 164 5.61 -16.38 -8.20
CA GLU A 164 6.74 -17.31 -8.03
C GLU A 164 7.29 -17.21 -6.61
N PHE A 165 7.62 -18.36 -6.01
CA PHE A 165 8.15 -18.41 -4.65
C PHE A 165 9.59 -17.93 -4.60
N GLU A 166 9.88 -17.15 -3.58
CA GLU A 166 11.21 -16.64 -3.30
C GLU A 166 11.47 -16.67 -1.79
N GLU A 167 12.60 -17.27 -1.40
CA GLU A 167 13.04 -17.33 -0.01
C GLU A 167 13.92 -16.12 0.30
N PHE A 168 13.63 -15.45 1.41
CA PHE A 168 14.37 -14.30 1.87
C PHE A 168 15.07 -14.58 3.20
N GLN A 169 16.15 -13.86 3.46
CA GLN A 169 16.86 -13.87 4.73
C GLN A 169 16.78 -12.49 5.36
N GLY A 170 16.46 -12.44 6.64
CA GLY A 170 16.38 -11.21 7.43
C GLY A 170 14.96 -10.80 7.80
N ASP A 171 14.82 -9.55 8.16
CA ASP A 171 13.57 -8.93 8.59
C ASP A 171 12.63 -8.64 7.42
N SER A 172 11.39 -9.07 7.54
CA SER A 172 10.38 -8.92 6.51
C SER A 172 10.08 -7.45 6.19
N SER A 173 10.14 -6.56 7.18
CA SER A 173 9.89 -5.14 7.01
C SER A 173 10.99 -4.49 6.15
N GLU A 174 12.26 -4.84 6.40
CA GLU A 174 13.38 -4.38 5.57
C GLU A 174 13.26 -4.90 4.13
N ILE A 175 12.86 -6.17 3.96
CA ILE A 175 12.71 -6.81 2.65
C ILE A 175 11.65 -6.10 1.81
N ILE A 176 10.44 -5.92 2.34
CA ILE A 176 9.34 -5.30 1.58
C ILE A 176 9.60 -3.83 1.27
N VAL A 177 10.23 -3.08 2.19
CA VAL A 177 10.60 -1.68 1.94
C VAL A 177 11.65 -1.58 0.86
N LYS A 178 12.70 -2.42 0.89
CA LYS A 178 13.74 -2.46 -0.13
C LYS A 178 13.16 -2.74 -1.52
N GLU A 179 12.21 -3.67 -1.62
CA GLU A 179 11.54 -3.96 -2.89
C GLU A 179 10.64 -2.83 -3.36
N ALA A 180 9.91 -2.20 -2.44
CA ALA A 180 9.10 -1.02 -2.74
C ALA A 180 9.96 0.16 -3.23
N LEU A 181 11.10 0.42 -2.58
CA LEU A 181 12.04 1.46 -3.00
C LEU A 181 12.59 1.17 -4.39
N ARG A 182 12.99 -0.07 -4.68
CA ARG A 182 13.47 -0.48 -6.01
C ARG A 182 12.42 -0.22 -7.09
N PHE A 183 11.16 -0.58 -6.83
CA PHE A 183 10.04 -0.29 -7.73
C PHE A 183 9.86 1.23 -7.94
N MET A 184 9.82 2.02 -6.86
CA MET A 184 9.64 3.46 -6.94
C MET A 184 10.79 4.16 -7.69
N GLU A 185 12.03 3.77 -7.44
CA GLU A 185 13.20 4.28 -8.15
C GLU A 185 13.16 4.00 -9.66
N GLU A 186 12.69 2.80 -10.05
CA GLU A 186 12.49 2.44 -11.45
C GLU A 186 11.47 3.39 -12.11
N GLN A 187 10.35 3.67 -11.42
CA GLN A 187 9.33 4.57 -11.94
C GLN A 187 9.81 6.03 -12.01
N VAL A 188 10.57 6.49 -11.01
CA VAL A 188 11.17 7.84 -11.04
C VAL A 188 12.12 7.99 -12.23
N ARG A 189 12.97 6.99 -12.49
CA ARG A 189 13.90 7.02 -13.64
C ARG A 189 13.19 7.03 -14.99
N SER A 190 12.01 6.41 -15.07
CA SER A 190 11.19 6.39 -16.30
C SER A 190 10.16 7.51 -16.38
N GLU A 191 10.18 8.45 -15.42
CA GLU A 191 9.21 9.55 -15.30
C GLU A 191 7.76 9.07 -15.26
N GLN A 192 7.52 7.85 -14.79
CA GLN A 192 6.21 7.23 -14.68
C GLN A 192 5.60 7.55 -13.32
N PRO A 193 4.40 8.15 -13.22
CA PRO A 193 3.72 8.30 -11.94
C PRO A 193 3.38 6.93 -11.36
N PHE A 194 3.53 6.78 -10.04
CA PHE A 194 3.32 5.51 -9.38
C PHE A 194 2.39 5.57 -8.18
N PHE A 195 1.78 4.43 -7.91
CA PHE A 195 1.02 4.12 -6.71
C PHE A 195 1.63 2.89 -6.06
N THR A 196 2.17 3.06 -4.88
CA THR A 196 2.85 2.00 -4.11
C THR A 196 2.11 1.73 -2.82
N VAL A 197 1.87 0.46 -2.53
CA VAL A 197 1.30 0.00 -1.26
C VAL A 197 2.34 -0.82 -0.53
N ILE A 198 2.66 -0.44 0.71
CA ILE A 198 3.56 -1.15 1.62
C ILE A 198 2.76 -1.56 2.84
N TRP A 199 2.42 -2.83 2.93
CA TRP A 199 1.66 -3.39 4.04
C TRP A 199 2.53 -4.30 4.88
N TYR A 200 2.92 -3.81 6.05
CA TYR A 200 3.73 -4.57 7.00
C TYR A 200 2.99 -5.79 7.55
N GLY A 201 3.76 -6.78 8.01
CA GLY A 201 3.29 -7.83 8.90
C GLY A 201 3.42 -7.46 10.37
N THR A 202 4.19 -6.43 10.67
CA THR A 202 4.49 -5.94 12.02
C THR A 202 3.64 -4.72 12.38
N PRO A 203 3.38 -4.47 13.69
CA PRO A 203 3.77 -5.25 14.86
C PRO A 203 2.79 -6.38 15.27
N HIS A 204 2.10 -7.02 14.33
CA HIS A 204 1.24 -8.18 14.62
C HIS A 204 2.01 -9.32 15.27
N SER A 205 1.42 -10.00 16.25
CA SER A 205 2.01 -11.18 16.90
C SER A 205 2.02 -12.42 15.97
N PRO A 206 2.92 -13.42 16.18
CA PRO A 206 3.99 -13.47 17.16
C PRO A 206 5.11 -12.49 16.84
N TRP A 207 5.73 -11.90 17.86
CA TRP A 207 6.81 -10.94 17.65
C TRP A 207 8.15 -11.66 17.58
N MET A 208 8.84 -11.48 16.48
CA MET A 208 10.19 -11.99 16.28
C MET A 208 11.11 -10.81 15.91
N ALA A 209 12.32 -10.81 16.45
CA ALA A 209 13.31 -9.79 16.17
C ALA A 209 14.67 -10.41 15.86
N LEU A 210 15.45 -9.76 15.03
CA LEU A 210 16.85 -10.11 14.86
C LEU A 210 17.59 -9.84 16.17
N ARG A 211 18.66 -10.62 16.47
CA ARG A 211 19.45 -10.45 17.70
C ARG A 211 19.97 -9.02 17.91
N ARG A 212 20.25 -8.30 16.83
CA ARG A 212 20.69 -6.89 16.88
C ARG A 212 19.60 -5.95 17.39
N ASP A 213 18.31 -6.29 17.18
CA ASP A 213 17.15 -5.46 17.48
C ASP A 213 16.44 -5.89 18.78
N ALA A 214 16.86 -7.00 19.38
CA ALA A 214 16.29 -7.60 20.59
C ALA A 214 16.91 -7.10 21.92
N LYS A 215 17.55 -5.89 21.92
CA LYS A 215 18.24 -5.32 23.09
C LYS A 215 17.37 -4.33 23.86
#